data_08020c80bc91f4949a09212232632f59
#
_entry.id   08020c80bc91f4949a09212232632f59
#
_cell.length_a   1.000
_cell.length_b   1.000
_cell.length_c   1.000
_cell.angle_alpha   90.00
_cell.angle_beta   90.00
_cell.angle_gamma   90.00
#
_symmetry.space_group_name_H-M   'P 1'
#
loop_
_entity.id
_entity.type
_entity.pdbx_description
1 polymer ?
#
loop_
_entity_poly.entity_id
_entity_poly.type
_entity_poly.pdbx_seq_one_letter_code
_entity_poly.pdbx_strand_id
1 'polypeptide(L)'
;EASQAQRDWIKNYFKIPYSLRPILTERMPNLFLNDEEINVIGDYMEKVFIADSLELQIKTDQTKITKGKILFYEKYGCQGCHQINLKGGYVGPALDKVGSRLRPGWIFHWLKNPQAFNPESIEPDNQLVDDEAEALTAFLMSLK
;
A
#
# COMPACT_ATOMS: atom_id res chain seq x y z
N GLU A 1 4.08 1.44 -10.81
CA GLU A 1 3.81 2.30 -9.64
C GLU A 1 2.40 2.90 -9.66
N ALA A 2 1.84 3.29 -10.81
CA ALA A 2 0.48 3.83 -10.88
C ALA A 2 -0.59 2.82 -10.44
N SER A 3 -0.40 1.53 -10.74
CA SER A 3 -1.28 0.45 -10.24
C SER A 3 -1.15 0.22 -8.73
N GLN A 4 -0.05 0.66 -8.12
CA GLN A 4 0.21 0.51 -6.70
C GLN A 4 -0.41 1.64 -5.88
N ALA A 5 -0.17 2.89 -6.27
CA ALA A 5 -0.48 4.07 -5.47
C ALA A 5 -1.76 4.79 -5.96
N GLN A 6 -2.47 5.41 -5.03
CA GLN A 6 -3.61 6.27 -5.35
C GLN A 6 -3.14 7.58 -5.99
N ARG A 7 -3.90 8.09 -6.98
CA ARG A 7 -3.55 9.29 -7.74
C ARG A 7 -3.31 10.51 -6.86
N ASP A 8 -4.22 10.79 -5.93
CA ASP A 8 -4.11 11.96 -5.07
C ASP A 8 -2.89 11.88 -4.16
N TRP A 9 -2.56 10.66 -3.71
CA TRP A 9 -1.34 10.45 -2.94
C TRP A 9 -0.09 10.71 -3.79
N ILE A 10 -0.04 10.24 -5.03
CA ILE A 10 1.08 10.49 -5.96
C ILE A 10 1.29 11.98 -6.15
N LYS A 11 0.22 12.75 -6.40
CA LYS A 11 0.29 14.20 -6.57
C LYS A 11 0.85 14.90 -5.34
N ASN A 12 0.38 14.54 -4.15
CA ASN A 12 0.87 15.11 -2.90
C ASN A 12 2.33 14.72 -2.63
N TYR A 13 2.73 13.50 -2.97
CA TYR A 13 4.10 13.05 -2.85
C TYR A 13 5.06 13.82 -3.76
N PHE A 14 4.66 14.16 -4.97
CA PHE A 14 5.47 14.99 -5.87
C PHE A 14 5.68 16.42 -5.37
N LYS A 15 4.72 16.97 -4.62
CA LYS A 15 4.87 18.31 -4.01
C LYS A 15 5.95 18.31 -2.92
N ILE A 16 5.93 17.32 -2.04
CA ILE A 16 6.84 17.23 -0.89
C ILE A 16 7.27 15.76 -0.73
N PRO A 17 8.28 15.30 -1.51
CA PRO A 17 8.78 13.94 -1.39
C PRO A 17 9.38 13.67 0.00
N TYR A 18 9.09 12.51 0.55
CA TYR A 18 9.63 12.05 1.83
C TYR A 18 10.02 10.56 1.79
N SER A 19 10.87 10.12 2.70
CA SER A 19 11.27 8.71 2.77
C SER A 19 10.11 7.84 3.26
N LEU A 20 9.72 6.86 2.45
CA LEU A 20 8.65 5.92 2.76
C LEU A 20 9.11 4.74 3.62
N ARG A 21 10.39 4.39 3.53
CA ARG A 21 10.99 3.26 4.24
C ARG A 21 12.14 3.75 5.10
N PRO A 22 12.08 3.59 6.43
CA PRO A 22 13.10 4.13 7.33
C PRO A 22 14.52 3.60 7.06
N ILE A 23 14.62 2.34 6.62
CA ILE A 23 15.90 1.66 6.36
C ILE A 23 16.52 1.99 5.00
N LEU A 24 15.76 2.62 4.08
CA LEU A 24 16.27 3.01 2.77
C LEU A 24 16.77 4.45 2.81
N THR A 25 17.98 4.66 2.28
CA THR A 25 18.57 5.99 2.11
C THR A 25 18.15 6.66 0.81
N GLU A 26 17.52 5.91 -0.10
CA GLU A 26 17.04 6.42 -1.37
C GLU A 26 15.94 7.45 -1.17
N ARG A 27 16.07 8.57 -1.85
CA ARG A 27 15.11 9.66 -1.77
C ARG A 27 14.83 10.20 -3.16
N MET A 28 13.57 10.38 -3.45
CA MET A 28 13.17 11.14 -4.62
C MET A 28 13.55 12.61 -4.40
N PRO A 29 14.30 13.23 -5.31
CA PRO A 29 14.62 14.65 -5.20
C PRO A 29 13.35 15.49 -5.29
N ASN A 30 13.31 16.61 -4.57
CA ASN A 30 12.26 17.61 -4.80
C ASN A 30 12.56 18.34 -6.10
N LEU A 31 11.70 18.18 -7.10
CA LEU A 31 11.83 18.80 -8.42
C LEU A 31 11.13 20.18 -8.49
N PHE A 32 10.50 20.64 -7.40
CA PHE A 32 9.77 21.90 -7.31
C PHE A 32 8.69 22.06 -8.38
N LEU A 33 8.01 20.95 -8.73
CA LEU A 33 6.96 20.92 -9.72
C LEU A 33 5.76 21.77 -9.29
N ASN A 34 5.19 22.51 -10.22
CA ASN A 34 3.93 23.21 -10.02
C ASN A 34 2.73 22.27 -10.17
N ASP A 35 1.52 22.73 -9.82
CA ASP A 35 0.31 21.90 -9.84
C ASP A 35 -0.07 21.41 -11.24
N GLU A 36 0.21 22.18 -12.29
CA GLU A 36 -0.05 21.79 -13.69
C GLU A 36 0.88 20.64 -14.11
N GLU A 37 2.17 20.75 -13.86
CA GLU A 37 3.17 19.72 -14.14
C GLU A 37 2.85 18.41 -13.39
N ILE A 38 2.49 18.52 -12.11
CA ILE A 38 2.09 17.36 -11.28
C ILE A 38 0.83 16.69 -11.85
N ASN A 39 -0.15 17.47 -12.32
CA ASN A 39 -1.36 16.92 -12.92
C ASN A 39 -1.05 16.18 -14.22
N VAL A 40 -0.23 16.76 -15.09
CA VAL A 40 0.19 16.14 -16.37
C VAL A 40 0.90 14.80 -16.11
N ILE A 41 1.85 14.79 -15.16
CA ILE A 41 2.57 13.57 -14.80
C ILE A 41 1.60 12.51 -14.22
N GLY A 42 0.71 12.91 -13.31
CA GLY A 42 -0.27 12.02 -12.71
C GLY A 42 -1.22 11.41 -13.74
N ASP A 43 -1.71 12.21 -14.69
CA ASP A 43 -2.59 11.76 -15.77
C ASP A 43 -1.87 10.81 -16.74
N TYR A 44 -0.61 11.10 -17.03
CA TYR A 44 0.21 10.21 -17.85
C TYR A 44 0.43 8.85 -17.16
N MET A 45 0.78 8.86 -15.87
CA MET A 45 0.98 7.64 -15.09
C MET A 45 -0.30 6.77 -15.06
N GLU A 46 -1.47 7.39 -14.88
CA GLU A 46 -2.74 6.65 -14.90
C GLU A 46 -3.06 6.04 -16.27
N LYS A 47 -2.75 6.74 -17.35
CA LYS A 47 -3.05 6.24 -18.70
C LYS A 47 -2.10 5.15 -19.17
N VAL A 48 -0.85 5.18 -18.72
CA VAL A 48 0.23 4.34 -19.30
C VAL A 48 0.67 3.21 -18.40
N PHE A 49 0.61 3.42 -17.06
CA PHE A 49 1.20 2.50 -16.09
C PHE A 49 0.19 1.79 -15.18
N ILE A 50 -1.12 1.91 -15.43
CA ILE A 50 -2.11 1.09 -14.73
C ILE A 50 -2.22 -0.26 -15.43
N ALA A 51 -2.12 -1.33 -14.63
CA ALA A 51 -2.40 -2.69 -15.06
C ALA A 51 -3.85 -3.03 -14.67
N ASP A 52 -4.73 -3.19 -15.67
CA ASP A 52 -6.15 -3.52 -15.46
C ASP A 52 -6.33 -4.81 -14.65
N SER A 53 -5.38 -5.76 -14.76
CA SER A 53 -5.39 -7.01 -14.00
C SER A 53 -5.28 -6.84 -12.48
N LEU A 54 -4.85 -5.67 -12.00
CA LEU A 54 -4.76 -5.35 -10.58
C LEU A 54 -5.95 -4.51 -10.07
N GLU A 55 -6.87 -4.12 -10.95
CA GLU A 55 -8.08 -3.39 -10.54
C GLU A 55 -9.07 -4.36 -9.87
N LEU A 56 -9.30 -4.15 -8.59
CA LEU A 56 -10.21 -4.96 -7.78
C LEU A 56 -10.98 -4.06 -6.83
N GLN A 57 -12.32 -4.23 -6.82
CA GLN A 57 -13.20 -3.56 -5.88
C GLN A 57 -13.37 -4.43 -4.63
N ILE A 58 -12.87 -3.96 -3.50
CA ILE A 58 -12.97 -4.66 -2.22
C ILE A 58 -13.98 -3.93 -1.33
N LYS A 59 -14.98 -4.68 -0.87
CA LYS A 59 -15.92 -4.14 0.11
C LYS A 59 -15.23 -3.92 1.45
N THR A 60 -15.28 -2.69 1.93
CA THR A 60 -14.69 -2.28 3.21
C THR A 60 -15.78 -2.11 4.27
N ASP A 61 -16.60 -3.15 4.49
CA ASP A 61 -17.57 -3.14 5.59
C ASP A 61 -16.91 -3.44 6.94
N GLN A 62 -17.60 -3.10 8.02
CA GLN A 62 -17.07 -3.22 9.38
C GLN A 62 -16.74 -4.67 9.77
N THR A 63 -17.47 -5.65 9.24
CA THR A 63 -17.22 -7.08 9.52
C THR A 63 -15.87 -7.50 8.94
N LYS A 64 -15.60 -7.17 7.67
CA LYS A 64 -14.31 -7.43 7.02
C LYS A 64 -13.16 -6.69 7.70
N ILE A 65 -13.37 -5.41 8.05
CA ILE A 65 -12.36 -4.62 8.77
C ILE A 65 -12.00 -5.30 10.10
N THR A 66 -12.99 -5.72 10.88
CA THR A 66 -12.77 -6.38 12.18
C THR A 66 -12.05 -7.73 11.99
N LYS A 67 -12.48 -8.54 11.03
CA LYS A 67 -11.81 -9.79 10.67
C LYS A 67 -10.36 -9.54 10.25
N GLY A 68 -10.12 -8.58 9.36
CA GLY A 68 -8.79 -8.22 8.89
C GLY A 68 -7.87 -7.75 10.02
N LYS A 69 -8.40 -7.00 10.99
CA LYS A 69 -7.67 -6.59 12.19
C LYS A 69 -7.22 -7.80 13.03
N ILE A 70 -8.10 -8.77 13.26
CA ILE A 70 -7.76 -10.01 13.97
C ILE A 70 -6.68 -10.78 13.21
N LEU A 71 -6.84 -10.95 11.89
CA LEU A 71 -5.83 -11.61 11.06
C LEU A 71 -4.47 -10.92 11.14
N PHE A 72 -4.45 -9.58 11.12
CA PHE A 72 -3.23 -8.77 11.18
C PHE A 72 -2.47 -8.94 12.49
N TYR A 73 -3.18 -8.89 13.62
CA TYR A 73 -2.54 -8.90 14.95
C TYR A 73 -2.38 -10.29 15.55
N GLU A 74 -3.34 -11.20 15.32
CA GLU A 74 -3.42 -12.45 16.06
C GLU A 74 -2.99 -13.66 15.23
N LYS A 75 -3.38 -13.73 13.94
CA LYS A 75 -3.08 -14.90 13.12
C LYS A 75 -1.73 -14.79 12.41
N TYR A 76 -1.50 -13.68 11.71
CA TYR A 76 -0.31 -13.54 10.86
C TYR A 76 0.80 -12.70 11.50
N GLY A 77 0.53 -11.99 12.58
CA GLY A 77 1.55 -11.24 13.31
C GLY A 77 2.23 -10.12 12.51
N CYS A 78 1.52 -9.49 11.56
CA CYS A 78 2.07 -8.48 10.66
C CYS A 78 2.70 -7.29 11.40
N GLN A 79 2.23 -7.00 12.62
CA GLN A 79 2.82 -6.00 13.51
C GLN A 79 4.27 -6.32 13.95
N GLY A 80 4.74 -7.54 13.74
CA GLY A 80 6.15 -7.89 13.99
C GLY A 80 7.12 -7.12 13.11
N CYS A 81 6.70 -6.80 11.88
CA CYS A 81 7.49 -6.04 10.91
C CYS A 81 6.95 -4.62 10.66
N HIS A 82 5.65 -4.39 10.82
CA HIS A 82 4.98 -3.13 10.47
C HIS A 82 4.51 -2.36 11.70
N GLN A 83 4.59 -1.02 11.60
CA GLN A 83 4.05 -0.11 12.62
C GLN A 83 2.67 0.42 12.23
N ILE A 84 1.79 0.52 13.24
CA ILE A 84 0.56 1.30 13.22
C ILE A 84 0.52 2.12 14.51
N ASN A 85 0.37 3.44 14.44
CA ASN A 85 0.40 4.37 15.57
C ASN A 85 1.67 4.21 16.45
N LEU A 86 2.83 4.11 15.79
CA LEU A 86 4.15 3.93 16.42
C LEU A 86 4.30 2.63 17.22
N LYS A 87 3.39 1.66 17.06
CA LYS A 87 3.45 0.34 17.70
C LYS A 87 3.72 -0.74 16.67
N GLY A 88 4.67 -1.62 16.95
CA GLY A 88 5.08 -2.70 16.07
C GLY A 88 6.53 -2.58 15.61
N GLY A 89 6.93 -3.48 14.71
CA GLY A 89 8.27 -3.51 14.13
C GLY A 89 8.50 -2.40 13.09
N TYR A 90 9.76 -2.14 12.79
CA TYR A 90 10.20 -1.09 11.87
C TYR A 90 10.95 -1.63 10.63
N VAL A 91 10.86 -2.92 10.39
CA VAL A 91 11.48 -3.58 9.22
C VAL A 91 10.70 -3.23 7.96
N GLY A 92 9.36 -3.29 8.04
CA GLY A 92 8.46 -2.85 7.00
C GLY A 92 8.09 -1.36 7.12
N PRO A 93 7.47 -0.79 6.07
CA PRO A 93 6.95 0.58 6.14
C PRO A 93 5.84 0.70 7.18
N ALA A 94 5.70 1.88 7.79
CA ALA A 94 4.55 2.22 8.62
C ALA A 94 3.25 2.20 7.80
N LEU A 95 2.18 1.67 8.39
CA LEU A 95 0.90 1.43 7.71
C LEU A 95 -0.20 2.43 8.10
N ASP A 96 0.11 3.44 8.91
CA ASP A 96 -0.86 4.41 9.44
C ASP A 96 -1.76 5.06 8.37
N LYS A 97 -1.23 5.29 7.18
CA LYS A 97 -1.93 5.93 6.06
C LYS A 97 -1.93 5.06 4.80
N VAL A 98 -1.80 3.75 4.95
CA VAL A 98 -1.70 2.85 3.78
C VAL A 98 -2.96 2.88 2.92
N GLY A 99 -4.13 3.01 3.54
CA GLY A 99 -5.42 3.09 2.85
C GLY A 99 -5.65 4.39 2.08
N SER A 100 -4.87 5.45 2.36
CA SER A 100 -4.85 6.68 1.54
C SER A 100 -3.77 6.62 0.45
N ARG A 101 -2.77 5.76 0.61
CA ARG A 101 -1.59 5.67 -0.27
C ARG A 101 -1.73 4.64 -1.37
N LEU A 102 -2.17 3.42 -1.02
CA LEU A 102 -2.17 2.28 -1.93
C LEU A 102 -3.57 1.97 -2.45
N ARG A 103 -3.63 1.38 -3.65
CA ARG A 103 -4.88 0.89 -4.26
C ARG A 103 -5.27 -0.45 -3.65
N PRO A 104 -6.58 -0.72 -3.41
CA PRO A 104 -7.02 -1.95 -2.77
C PRO A 104 -6.65 -3.21 -3.57
N GLY A 105 -6.78 -3.19 -4.89
CA GLY A 105 -6.41 -4.32 -5.73
C GLY A 105 -4.92 -4.64 -5.65
N TRP A 106 -4.05 -3.61 -5.62
CA TRP A 106 -2.63 -3.84 -5.45
C TRP A 106 -2.31 -4.45 -4.07
N ILE A 107 -2.93 -3.95 -2.98
CA ILE A 107 -2.74 -4.53 -1.64
C ILE A 107 -3.15 -6.00 -1.62
N PHE A 108 -4.32 -6.32 -2.19
CA PHE A 108 -4.81 -7.70 -2.26
C PHE A 108 -3.81 -8.63 -2.96
N HIS A 109 -3.36 -8.27 -4.15
CA HIS A 109 -2.43 -9.10 -4.92
C HIS A 109 -1.05 -9.19 -4.26
N TRP A 110 -0.56 -8.09 -3.66
CA TRP A 110 0.67 -8.09 -2.89
C TRP A 110 0.60 -9.06 -1.70
N LEU A 111 -0.48 -9.04 -0.93
CA LEU A 111 -0.68 -9.94 0.21
C LEU A 111 -0.74 -11.41 -0.21
N LYS A 112 -1.22 -11.69 -1.41
CA LYS A 112 -1.31 -13.06 -1.98
C LYS A 112 0.04 -13.58 -2.48
N ASN A 113 0.86 -12.74 -3.07
CA ASN A 113 2.15 -13.14 -3.62
C ASN A 113 3.09 -11.93 -3.74
N PRO A 114 3.78 -11.53 -2.66
CA PRO A 114 4.67 -10.36 -2.67
C PRO A 114 5.86 -10.55 -3.62
N GLN A 115 6.39 -11.77 -3.77
CA GLN A 115 7.55 -12.06 -4.61
C GLN A 115 7.24 -11.93 -6.11
N ALA A 116 5.96 -12.02 -6.52
CA ALA A 116 5.57 -11.74 -7.90
C ALA A 116 5.78 -10.27 -8.30
N PHE A 117 5.74 -9.35 -7.31
CA PHE A 117 5.98 -7.91 -7.52
C PHE A 117 7.42 -7.50 -7.24
N ASN A 118 8.04 -8.11 -6.27
CA ASN A 118 9.43 -7.91 -5.93
C ASN A 118 10.05 -9.25 -5.47
N PRO A 119 10.83 -9.92 -6.33
CA PRO A 119 11.43 -11.21 -6.02
C PRO A 119 12.33 -11.19 -4.75
N GLU A 120 12.89 -10.03 -4.41
CA GLU A 120 13.73 -9.84 -3.21
C GLU A 120 12.93 -9.40 -1.98
N SER A 121 11.60 -9.40 -2.06
CA SER A 121 10.77 -9.03 -0.91
C SER A 121 10.95 -9.99 0.25
N ILE A 122 11.20 -9.43 1.44
CA ILE A 122 11.22 -10.17 2.71
C ILE A 122 9.83 -10.36 3.31
N GLU A 123 8.79 -9.76 2.70
CA GLU A 123 7.39 -10.00 3.08
C GLU A 123 7.08 -11.48 2.87
N PRO A 124 6.63 -12.23 3.90
CA PRO A 124 6.36 -13.64 3.76
C PRO A 124 5.14 -13.89 2.86
N ASP A 125 5.21 -14.92 2.01
CA ASP A 125 4.04 -15.50 1.38
C ASP A 125 3.28 -16.33 2.42
N ASN A 126 2.23 -15.77 2.99
CA ASN A 126 1.40 -16.41 3.99
C ASN A 126 0.35 -17.35 3.39
N GLN A 127 0.35 -17.60 2.08
CA GLN A 127 -0.59 -18.45 1.34
C GLN A 127 -2.06 -18.11 1.66
N LEU A 128 -2.36 -16.83 1.72
CA LEU A 128 -3.69 -16.34 2.08
C LEU A 128 -4.76 -16.84 1.11
N VAL A 129 -5.87 -17.34 1.64
CA VAL A 129 -7.09 -17.53 0.84
C VAL A 129 -7.74 -16.18 0.54
N ASP A 130 -8.53 -16.13 -0.53
CA ASP A 130 -9.07 -14.85 -1.02
C ASP A 130 -9.86 -14.07 0.03
N ASP A 131 -10.70 -14.75 0.81
CA ASP A 131 -11.50 -14.12 1.87
C ASP A 131 -10.64 -13.52 3.02
N GLU A 132 -9.48 -14.08 3.31
CA GLU A 132 -8.53 -13.51 4.28
C GLU A 132 -7.74 -12.33 3.68
N ALA A 133 -7.31 -12.45 2.44
CA ALA A 133 -6.65 -11.37 1.72
C ALA A 133 -7.59 -10.16 1.55
N GLU A 134 -8.88 -10.40 1.24
CA GLU A 134 -9.90 -9.35 1.20
C GLU A 134 -10.11 -8.68 2.56
N ALA A 135 -10.21 -9.47 3.65
CA ALA A 135 -10.40 -8.94 4.98
C ALA A 135 -9.19 -8.11 5.45
N LEU A 136 -7.96 -8.60 5.22
CA LEU A 136 -6.74 -7.84 5.48
C LEU A 136 -6.68 -6.54 4.66
N THR A 137 -7.02 -6.62 3.37
CA THR A 137 -7.10 -5.44 2.51
C THR A 137 -8.13 -4.44 3.04
N ALA A 138 -9.32 -4.89 3.44
CA ALA A 138 -10.35 -4.01 4.02
C ALA A 138 -9.87 -3.32 5.30
N PHE A 139 -9.16 -4.03 6.18
CA PHE A 139 -8.54 -3.45 7.36
C PHE A 139 -7.48 -2.41 6.99
N LEU A 140 -6.56 -2.73 6.09
CA LEU A 140 -5.51 -1.80 5.65
C LEU A 140 -6.09 -0.57 4.96
N MET A 141 -7.14 -0.72 4.17
CA MET A 141 -7.85 0.39 3.53
C MET A 141 -8.58 1.31 4.52
N SER A 142 -8.86 0.84 5.74
CA SER A 142 -9.44 1.66 6.82
C SER A 142 -8.42 2.58 7.51
N LEU A 143 -7.13 2.34 7.32
CA LEU A 143 -6.03 3.14 7.87
C LEU A 143 -5.74 4.35 6.94
N LYS A 144 -6.33 5.52 7.29
CA LYS A 144 -6.28 6.76 6.48
C LYS A 144 -5.68 7.92 7.25
#